data_069238ac74bf6c1434a99065770327ae
#
_entry.id   069238ac74bf6c1434a99065770327ae
#
_cell.length_a   1.000
_cell.length_b   1.000
_cell.length_c   1.000
_cell.angle_alpha   90.00
_cell.angle_beta   90.00
_cell.angle_gamma   90.00
#
_symmetry.space_group_name_H-M   'P 1'
#
loop_
_entity.id
_entity.type
_entity.pdbx_description
1 polymer ?
#
loop_
_entity_poly.entity_id
_entity_poly.type
_entity_poly.pdbx_seq_one_letter_code
_entity_poly.pdbx_strand_id
1 'polypeptide(L)'
;MAQKATAKFEDLVIPTYKPGASEALPMFFEKKPYQGASGHLYPIPFTTRISDKKQDVTYHAAVLENEYIKLEVLPEIGGKIQRALDKTNDYDFVYHNKVIKPAMVGLAGPWVSGGIEFNWPQHHRPTTFMPLEATITERENGEKTVWVGEVDPLLRMKGMAGITIVPGKSYFKAEVQVYNRTPYPQPFMWWANLAVEINEDYRTVFPPDVEWVNDHDRRAILEWPIAKGVYHTARPFDFGKGTDIHNLANVRVP
;
A
#
# COMPACT_ATOMS: atom_id res chain seq x y z
N MET A 1 27.85 -1.58 -22.39
CA MET A 1 27.79 -0.57 -21.32
C MET A 1 27.43 -1.27 -20.01
N ALA A 2 28.04 -0.87 -18.89
CA ALA A 2 27.67 -1.47 -17.62
C ALA A 2 26.22 -1.09 -17.28
N GLN A 3 25.40 -2.06 -16.90
CA GLN A 3 24.05 -1.85 -16.43
C GLN A 3 24.09 -1.02 -15.14
N LYS A 4 23.29 0.03 -15.06
CA LYS A 4 23.31 0.97 -13.94
C LYS A 4 21.92 1.06 -13.31
N ALA A 5 21.88 1.09 -11.99
CA ALA A 5 20.73 1.51 -11.23
C ALA A 5 21.04 2.85 -10.54
N THR A 6 20.05 3.69 -10.42
CA THR A 6 20.14 4.97 -9.70
C THR A 6 19.04 5.03 -8.65
N ALA A 7 19.34 5.72 -7.57
CA ALA A 7 18.34 6.10 -6.56
C ALA A 7 18.73 7.48 -6.04
N LYS A 8 17.79 8.41 -6.03
CA LYS A 8 18.00 9.78 -5.56
C LYS A 8 16.69 10.40 -5.09
N PHE A 9 16.79 11.43 -4.29
CA PHE A 9 15.63 12.26 -3.97
C PHE A 9 15.45 13.32 -5.05
N GLU A 10 14.21 13.50 -5.48
CA GLU A 10 13.80 14.50 -6.47
C GLU A 10 12.49 15.15 -6.07
N ASP A 11 12.31 16.38 -6.43
CA ASP A 11 11.06 17.09 -6.21
C ASP A 11 10.05 16.75 -7.32
N LEU A 12 8.90 16.19 -6.89
CA LEU A 12 7.76 15.91 -7.77
C LEU A 12 6.59 16.79 -7.40
N VAL A 13 6.03 17.48 -8.39
CA VAL A 13 4.81 18.27 -8.19
C VAL A 13 3.60 17.44 -8.53
N ILE A 14 2.73 17.18 -7.53
CA ILE A 14 1.52 16.39 -7.71
C ILE A 14 0.31 17.21 -7.24
N PRO A 15 -0.75 17.35 -8.06
CA PRO A 15 -1.99 17.97 -7.64
C PRO A 15 -2.58 17.23 -6.42
N THR A 16 -2.87 17.95 -5.35
CA THR A 16 -3.21 17.33 -4.06
C THR A 16 -4.36 18.08 -3.36
N TYR A 17 -5.26 17.31 -2.78
CA TYR A 17 -6.23 17.80 -1.78
C TYR A 17 -5.66 17.51 -0.40
N LYS A 18 -5.12 18.52 0.27
CA LYS A 18 -4.39 18.32 1.54
C LYS A 18 -5.31 17.90 2.68
N PRO A 19 -4.88 16.96 3.53
CA PRO A 19 -5.48 16.80 4.84
C PRO A 19 -5.43 18.11 5.63
N GLY A 20 -6.43 18.34 6.45
CA GLY A 20 -6.40 19.42 7.43
C GLY A 20 -5.39 19.15 8.55
N ALA A 21 -5.25 20.10 9.45
CA ALA A 21 -4.46 19.89 10.65
C ALA A 21 -5.06 18.74 11.49
N SER A 22 -4.17 18.01 12.16
CA SER A 22 -4.59 17.03 13.16
C SER A 22 -5.30 17.72 14.32
N GLU A 23 -6.23 17.02 14.95
CA GLU A 23 -6.95 17.54 16.12
C GLU A 23 -5.98 17.74 17.29
N ALA A 24 -6.09 18.89 17.94
CA ALA A 24 -5.20 19.27 19.05
C ALA A 24 -5.47 18.45 20.33
N LEU A 25 -6.66 17.91 20.47
CA LEU A 25 -7.05 17.05 21.58
C LEU A 25 -7.27 15.63 21.08
N PRO A 26 -6.89 14.61 21.86
CA PRO A 26 -7.21 13.24 21.51
C PRO A 26 -8.70 13.10 21.27
N MET A 27 -9.08 12.72 20.07
CA MET A 27 -10.48 12.40 19.80
C MET A 27 -10.74 10.98 20.33
N PHE A 28 -11.61 10.90 21.32
CA PHE A 28 -12.02 9.64 21.94
C PHE A 28 -12.97 8.84 21.03
N PHE A 29 -12.66 8.72 19.76
CA PHE A 29 -13.35 7.81 18.83
C PHE A 29 -12.88 6.35 18.98
N GLU A 30 -12.47 5.98 20.17
CA GLU A 30 -11.95 4.66 20.48
C GLU A 30 -12.93 3.50 20.21
N LYS A 31 -14.20 3.82 19.99
CA LYS A 31 -15.25 2.82 19.77
C LYS A 31 -15.78 2.75 18.34
N LYS A 32 -15.16 3.42 17.37
CA LYS A 32 -15.58 3.32 15.97
C LYS A 32 -14.85 2.17 15.30
N PRO A 33 -15.44 0.96 15.23
CA PRO A 33 -14.79 -0.15 14.54
C PRO A 33 -14.71 0.19 13.04
N TYR A 34 -13.54 0.01 12.47
CA TYR A 34 -13.31 0.13 11.04
C TYR A 34 -12.59 -1.12 10.56
N GLN A 35 -13.16 -1.84 9.60
CA GLN A 35 -12.62 -3.07 9.02
C GLN A 35 -12.07 -4.09 10.05
N GLY A 36 -12.73 -4.21 11.20
CA GLY A 36 -12.31 -5.12 12.27
C GLY A 36 -11.22 -4.59 13.19
N ALA A 37 -10.75 -3.36 13.01
CA ALA A 37 -9.84 -2.70 13.95
C ALA A 37 -10.54 -2.35 15.26
N SER A 38 -9.77 -2.32 16.36
CA SER A 38 -10.28 -1.98 17.70
C SER A 38 -10.75 -0.52 17.83
N GLY A 39 -10.35 0.35 16.90
CA GLY A 39 -10.60 1.79 16.97
C GLY A 39 -9.69 2.56 17.91
N HIS A 40 -8.73 1.90 18.55
CA HIS A 40 -7.76 2.57 19.41
C HIS A 40 -6.68 3.24 18.59
N LEU A 41 -6.55 4.55 18.71
CA LEU A 41 -5.61 5.36 17.94
C LEU A 41 -4.58 6.11 18.79
N TYR A 42 -4.90 6.36 20.05
CA TYR A 42 -3.98 7.08 20.92
C TYR A 42 -2.60 6.39 20.95
N PRO A 43 -1.49 7.11 20.80
CA PRO A 43 -1.34 8.56 20.78
C PRO A 43 -1.34 9.23 19.39
N ILE A 44 -1.83 8.55 18.35
CA ILE A 44 -1.87 9.13 16.99
C ILE A 44 -2.99 10.16 16.92
N PRO A 45 -2.71 11.40 16.51
CA PRO A 45 -3.75 12.42 16.37
C PRO A 45 -4.67 12.10 15.19
N PHE A 46 -5.96 12.36 15.36
CA PHE A 46 -6.96 12.17 14.32
C PHE A 46 -7.07 13.41 13.42
N THR A 47 -7.28 13.21 12.13
CA THR A 47 -7.55 14.28 11.16
C THR A 47 -8.98 14.15 10.66
N THR A 48 -9.79 15.20 10.84
CA THR A 48 -11.24 15.19 10.57
C THR A 48 -11.62 15.79 9.23
N ARG A 49 -10.68 16.44 8.55
CA ARG A 49 -10.99 17.21 7.34
C ARG A 49 -9.96 16.96 6.23
N ILE A 50 -10.47 17.01 5.00
CA ILE A 50 -9.68 17.07 3.78
C ILE A 50 -10.11 18.31 3.04
N SER A 51 -9.16 19.08 2.49
CA SER A 51 -9.47 20.26 1.68
C SER A 51 -10.28 19.85 0.43
N ASP A 52 -11.26 20.63 0.07
CA ASP A 52 -11.97 20.55 -1.21
C ASP A 52 -11.29 21.35 -2.32
N LYS A 53 -10.17 22.02 -2.00
CA LYS A 53 -9.38 22.80 -2.93
C LYS A 53 -8.12 22.05 -3.35
N LYS A 54 -8.04 21.73 -4.63
CA LYS A 54 -6.85 21.17 -5.24
C LYS A 54 -5.75 22.23 -5.34
N GLN A 55 -4.53 21.86 -5.01
CA GLN A 55 -3.33 22.70 -5.16
C GLN A 55 -2.14 21.83 -5.56
N ASP A 56 -1.21 22.41 -6.28
CA ASP A 56 0.05 21.73 -6.59
C ASP A 56 0.92 21.66 -5.34
N VAL A 57 1.37 20.47 -5.02
CA VAL A 57 2.22 20.19 -3.86
C VAL A 57 3.50 19.54 -4.35
N THR A 58 4.62 20.06 -3.88
CA THR A 58 5.94 19.46 -4.11
C THR A 58 6.19 18.40 -3.06
N TYR A 59 6.48 17.18 -3.51
CA TYR A 59 6.89 16.03 -2.70
C TYR A 59 8.36 15.73 -2.95
N HIS A 60 9.12 15.49 -1.90
CA HIS A 60 10.52 15.09 -1.99
C HIS A 60 10.59 13.56 -2.15
N ALA A 61 10.30 13.11 -3.37
CA ALA A 61 10.19 11.69 -3.69
C ALA A 61 11.55 11.01 -3.79
N ALA A 62 11.62 9.76 -3.33
CA ALA A 62 12.76 8.91 -3.66
C ALA A 62 12.48 8.19 -4.99
N VAL A 63 13.30 8.50 -6.00
CA VAL A 63 13.17 7.94 -7.35
C VAL A 63 14.25 6.92 -7.58
N LEU A 64 13.84 5.68 -7.90
CA LEU A 64 14.72 4.59 -8.26
C LEU A 64 14.53 4.26 -9.74
N GLU A 65 15.62 4.09 -10.47
CA GLU A 65 15.54 3.86 -11.90
C GLU A 65 16.68 2.98 -12.40
N ASN A 66 16.37 2.11 -13.33
CA ASN A 66 17.34 1.41 -14.17
C ASN A 66 16.89 1.47 -15.64
N GLU A 67 17.48 0.65 -16.52
CA GLU A 67 17.16 0.62 -17.94
C GLU A 67 15.72 0.17 -18.25
N TYR A 68 15.08 -0.59 -17.34
CA TYR A 68 13.76 -1.21 -17.57
C TYR A 68 12.63 -0.52 -16.82
N ILE A 69 12.85 -0.19 -15.55
CA ILE A 69 11.80 0.30 -14.68
C ILE A 69 12.18 1.58 -13.95
N LYS A 70 11.16 2.39 -13.63
CA LYS A 70 11.26 3.57 -12.78
C LYS A 70 10.22 3.48 -11.67
N LEU A 71 10.63 3.73 -10.43
CA LEU A 71 9.77 3.76 -9.25
C LEU A 71 9.82 5.14 -8.59
N GLU A 72 8.66 5.62 -8.15
CA GLU A 72 8.53 6.87 -7.40
C GLU A 72 7.94 6.56 -6.01
N VAL A 73 8.72 6.78 -4.98
CA VAL A 73 8.35 6.51 -3.58
C VAL A 73 8.11 7.85 -2.89
N LEU A 74 6.99 7.98 -2.16
CA LEU A 74 6.64 9.21 -1.44
C LEU A 74 6.79 9.02 0.08
N PRO A 75 7.93 9.44 0.68
CA PRO A 75 8.12 9.37 2.11
C PRO A 75 7.07 10.17 2.89
N GLU A 76 6.63 11.34 2.38
CA GLU A 76 5.65 12.21 3.03
C GLU A 76 4.24 11.61 3.06
N ILE A 77 4.00 10.55 2.27
CA ILE A 77 2.71 9.83 2.26
C ILE A 77 2.95 8.37 2.59
N GLY A 78 3.37 8.11 3.82
CA GLY A 78 3.53 6.76 4.38
C GLY A 78 4.58 5.90 3.68
N GLY A 79 5.49 6.47 2.89
CA GLY A 79 6.54 5.73 2.20
C GLY A 79 6.03 4.79 1.11
N LYS A 80 4.85 5.04 0.57
CA LYS A 80 4.27 4.21 -0.50
C LYS A 80 5.04 4.35 -1.82
N ILE A 81 5.05 3.31 -2.63
CA ILE A 81 5.38 3.44 -4.04
C ILE A 81 4.17 4.09 -4.72
N GLN A 82 4.32 5.33 -5.15
CA GLN A 82 3.25 6.07 -5.82
C GLN A 82 3.08 5.63 -7.26
N ARG A 83 4.18 5.41 -7.98
CA ARG A 83 4.20 5.04 -9.39
C ARG A 83 5.26 3.98 -9.64
N ALA A 84 4.97 3.06 -10.54
CA ALA A 84 5.93 2.08 -11.05
C ALA A 84 5.72 1.93 -12.55
N LEU A 85 6.71 2.38 -13.31
CA LEU A 85 6.68 2.44 -14.77
C LEU A 85 7.59 1.36 -15.37
N ASP A 86 7.07 0.59 -16.31
CA ASP A 86 7.85 -0.19 -17.26
C ASP A 86 8.24 0.73 -18.44
N LYS A 87 9.53 1.02 -18.55
CA LYS A 87 10.07 1.92 -19.57
C LYS A 87 10.14 1.29 -20.97
N THR A 88 9.97 -0.02 -21.06
CA THR A 88 10.07 -0.75 -22.34
C THR A 88 8.85 -0.54 -23.22
N ASN A 89 7.71 -0.28 -22.62
CA ASN A 89 6.43 -0.10 -23.30
C ASN A 89 5.60 1.09 -22.76
N ASP A 90 6.20 1.92 -21.91
CA ASP A 90 5.56 3.07 -21.25
C ASP A 90 4.28 2.71 -20.48
N TYR A 91 4.34 1.56 -19.77
CA TYR A 91 3.22 1.02 -19.02
C TYR A 91 3.40 1.18 -17.50
N ASP A 92 2.46 1.86 -16.87
CA ASP A 92 2.39 1.93 -15.41
C ASP A 92 1.83 0.61 -14.86
N PHE A 93 2.70 -0.32 -14.45
CA PHE A 93 2.30 -1.65 -13.94
C PHE A 93 1.76 -1.62 -12.50
N VAL A 94 1.77 -0.46 -11.88
CA VAL A 94 1.08 -0.19 -10.63
C VAL A 94 0.11 0.96 -10.88
N TYR A 95 -1.19 0.71 -10.63
CA TYR A 95 -2.20 1.75 -10.79
C TYR A 95 -1.95 2.88 -9.78
N HIS A 96 -1.94 4.11 -10.26
CA HIS A 96 -1.81 5.29 -9.42
C HIS A 96 -2.77 6.39 -9.83
N ASN A 97 -3.20 7.18 -8.86
CA ASN A 97 -3.96 8.37 -9.13
C ASN A 97 -3.02 9.52 -9.51
N LYS A 98 -3.33 10.23 -10.59
CA LYS A 98 -2.59 11.43 -11.01
C LYS A 98 -2.85 12.64 -10.10
N VAL A 99 -3.76 12.49 -9.16
CA VAL A 99 -4.13 13.46 -8.14
C VAL A 99 -4.16 12.76 -6.80
N ILE A 100 -3.49 13.28 -5.79
CA ILE A 100 -3.59 12.78 -4.43
C ILE A 100 -4.84 13.37 -3.79
N LYS A 101 -5.86 12.52 -3.60
CA LYS A 101 -7.11 12.89 -2.93
C LYS A 101 -7.42 11.86 -1.86
N PRO A 102 -7.08 12.13 -0.60
CA PRO A 102 -7.37 11.21 0.49
C PRO A 102 -8.88 11.01 0.67
N ALA A 103 -9.27 9.81 1.10
CA ALA A 103 -10.63 9.52 1.59
C ALA A 103 -10.61 9.41 3.11
N MET A 104 -11.72 9.79 3.77
CA MET A 104 -11.87 9.72 5.23
C MET A 104 -12.28 8.30 5.68
N VAL A 105 -11.45 7.31 5.33
CA VAL A 105 -11.70 5.90 5.60
C VAL A 105 -10.56 5.22 6.37
N GLY A 106 -9.47 5.95 6.64
CA GLY A 106 -8.34 5.44 7.43
C GLY A 106 -8.62 5.50 8.94
N LEU A 107 -7.82 4.76 9.72
CA LEU A 107 -7.95 4.73 11.17
C LEU A 107 -7.75 6.11 11.81
N ALA A 108 -6.78 6.89 11.32
CA ALA A 108 -6.52 8.26 11.79
C ALA A 108 -7.21 9.33 10.93
N GLY A 109 -8.14 8.94 10.06
CA GLY A 109 -8.91 9.80 9.17
C GLY A 109 -8.53 9.61 7.71
N PRO A 110 -7.53 10.31 7.16
CA PRO A 110 -7.19 10.21 5.75
C PRO A 110 -6.56 8.87 5.37
N TRP A 111 -6.87 8.42 4.17
CA TRP A 111 -6.23 7.29 3.51
C TRP A 111 -6.09 7.59 2.02
N VAL A 112 -4.93 7.28 1.44
CA VAL A 112 -4.61 7.56 0.03
C VAL A 112 -4.58 6.25 -0.75
N SER A 113 -5.48 6.10 -1.72
CA SER A 113 -5.55 4.94 -2.61
C SER A 113 -4.47 4.96 -3.69
N GLY A 114 -4.34 3.83 -4.41
CA GLY A 114 -3.38 3.66 -5.51
C GLY A 114 -1.95 3.37 -5.03
N GLY A 115 -1.08 2.99 -5.95
CA GLY A 115 0.30 2.65 -5.64
C GLY A 115 0.46 1.33 -4.89
N ILE A 116 1.56 1.22 -4.14
CA ILE A 116 1.79 0.10 -3.22
C ILE A 116 1.94 0.68 -1.81
N GLU A 117 1.03 0.31 -0.93
CA GLU A 117 1.02 0.66 0.48
C GLU A 117 1.68 -0.47 1.29
N PHE A 118 2.54 -0.12 2.24
CA PHE A 118 3.18 -1.06 3.15
C PHE A 118 2.61 -0.93 4.55
N ASN A 119 2.15 -2.04 5.14
CA ASN A 119 1.45 -2.06 6.42
C ASN A 119 2.11 -2.97 7.45
N TRP A 120 2.19 -2.48 8.67
CA TRP A 120 2.67 -3.15 9.89
C TRP A 120 2.22 -2.38 11.14
N PRO A 121 2.32 -2.87 12.36
CA PRO A 121 2.51 -4.27 12.76
C PRO A 121 1.23 -5.08 12.66
N GLN A 122 0.13 -4.43 12.44
CA GLN A 122 -1.22 -4.98 12.27
C GLN A 122 -2.00 -4.05 11.35
N HIS A 123 -3.04 -4.47 10.72
CA HIS A 123 -4.00 -3.66 9.97
C HIS A 123 -3.37 -2.60 9.02
N HIS A 124 -4.17 -1.79 8.34
CA HIS A 124 -3.67 -0.58 7.68
C HIS A 124 -3.06 0.34 8.73
N ARG A 125 -1.82 0.78 8.50
CA ARG A 125 -1.18 1.72 9.43
C ARG A 125 -1.99 3.02 9.50
N PRO A 126 -2.29 3.54 10.71
CA PRO A 126 -2.94 4.84 10.83
C PRO A 126 -2.12 5.97 10.19
N THR A 127 -0.81 5.79 10.11
CA THR A 127 0.18 6.76 9.61
C THR A 127 0.43 6.66 8.09
N THR A 128 -0.34 5.89 7.33
CA THR A 128 -0.15 5.70 5.88
C THR A 128 -0.24 6.97 5.04
N PHE A 129 -0.75 8.05 5.59
CA PHE A 129 -0.80 9.37 4.94
C PHE A 129 0.15 10.40 5.56
N MET A 130 0.97 9.98 6.53
CA MET A 130 1.90 10.83 7.28
C MET A 130 3.34 10.60 6.82
N PRO A 131 4.24 11.58 7.04
CA PRO A 131 5.64 11.44 6.70
C PRO A 131 6.32 10.29 7.46
N LEU A 132 7.19 9.57 6.75
CA LEU A 132 8.12 8.58 7.29
C LEU A 132 9.56 9.03 7.10
N GLU A 133 10.46 8.45 7.90
CA GLU A 133 11.89 8.53 7.64
C GLU A 133 12.23 7.77 6.36
N ALA A 134 13.13 8.33 5.55
CA ALA A 134 13.62 7.68 4.34
C ALA A 134 15.12 7.84 4.19
N THR A 135 15.80 6.82 3.69
CA THR A 135 17.23 6.85 3.36
C THR A 135 17.52 5.98 2.15
N ILE A 136 18.60 6.30 1.45
CA ILE A 136 19.09 5.53 0.30
C ILE A 136 20.38 4.83 0.68
N THR A 137 20.47 3.55 0.36
CA THR A 137 21.68 2.75 0.52
C THR A 137 22.08 2.11 -0.79
N GLU A 138 23.37 1.83 -0.94
CA GLU A 138 23.95 1.14 -2.11
C GLU A 138 24.69 -0.10 -1.67
N ARG A 139 24.55 -1.18 -2.43
CA ARG A 139 25.32 -2.42 -2.27
C ARG A 139 26.47 -2.48 -3.29
N GLU A 140 27.51 -3.24 -2.99
CA GLU A 140 28.67 -3.40 -3.86
C GLU A 140 28.32 -3.93 -5.26
N ASN A 141 27.26 -4.71 -5.39
CA ASN A 141 26.74 -5.20 -6.66
C ASN A 141 25.97 -4.15 -7.47
N GLY A 142 25.93 -2.91 -7.01
CA GLY A 142 25.24 -1.79 -7.68
C GLY A 142 23.74 -1.72 -7.41
N GLU A 143 23.18 -2.60 -6.59
CA GLU A 143 21.78 -2.47 -6.13
C GLU A 143 21.63 -1.21 -5.29
N LYS A 144 20.54 -0.49 -5.52
CA LYS A 144 20.16 0.71 -4.76
C LYS A 144 18.87 0.42 -4.02
N THR A 145 18.83 0.75 -2.74
CA THR A 145 17.65 0.53 -1.89
C THR A 145 17.22 1.84 -1.26
N VAL A 146 15.94 2.16 -1.38
CA VAL A 146 15.28 3.17 -0.56
C VAL A 146 14.64 2.45 0.62
N TRP A 147 15.04 2.82 1.82
CA TRP A 147 14.43 2.38 3.07
C TRP A 147 13.46 3.44 3.54
N VAL A 148 12.22 3.05 3.82
CA VAL A 148 11.20 3.88 4.48
C VAL A 148 10.74 3.19 5.74
N GLY A 149 10.52 3.93 6.82
CA GLY A 149 10.12 3.30 8.07
C GLY A 149 9.78 4.27 9.18
N GLU A 150 9.19 3.73 10.23
CA GLU A 150 8.82 4.47 11.44
C GLU A 150 8.91 3.57 12.68
N VAL A 151 8.91 4.20 13.83
CA VAL A 151 8.54 3.54 15.08
C VAL A 151 7.05 3.73 15.27
N ASP A 152 6.28 2.63 15.21
CA ASP A 152 4.84 2.68 15.44
C ASP A 152 4.55 3.25 16.85
N PRO A 153 3.81 4.35 16.94
CA PRO A 153 3.56 5.00 18.22
C PRO A 153 2.58 4.22 19.12
N LEU A 154 1.77 3.32 18.56
CA LEU A 154 0.81 2.52 19.34
C LEU A 154 1.49 1.37 20.07
N LEU A 155 2.23 0.53 19.35
CA LEU A 155 2.85 -0.68 19.86
C LEU A 155 4.38 -0.55 20.04
N ARG A 156 4.94 0.60 19.67
CA ARG A 156 6.38 0.92 19.78
C ARG A 156 7.31 -0.01 19.00
N MET A 157 6.77 -0.67 18.00
CA MET A 157 7.57 -1.53 17.12
C MET A 157 8.19 -0.74 15.98
N LYS A 158 9.43 -1.04 15.61
CA LYS A 158 10.07 -0.46 14.42
C LYS A 158 9.72 -1.33 13.22
N GLY A 159 9.12 -0.73 12.20
CA GLY A 159 8.91 -1.34 10.90
C GLY A 159 9.62 -0.56 9.81
N MET A 160 10.19 -1.26 8.85
CA MET A 160 10.84 -0.68 7.68
C MET A 160 10.52 -1.51 6.43
N ALA A 161 10.32 -0.82 5.31
CA ALA A 161 10.27 -1.43 3.99
C ALA A 161 11.45 -0.91 3.15
N GLY A 162 12.22 -1.84 2.57
CA GLY A 162 13.31 -1.56 1.64
C GLY A 162 12.84 -1.85 0.22
N ILE A 163 12.89 -0.85 -0.66
CA ILE A 163 12.56 -0.96 -2.08
C ILE A 163 13.88 -0.92 -2.83
N THR A 164 14.25 -2.06 -3.44
CA THR A 164 15.55 -2.23 -4.09
C THR A 164 15.40 -2.36 -5.59
N ILE A 165 16.05 -1.46 -6.32
CA ILE A 165 16.23 -1.59 -7.77
C ILE A 165 17.51 -2.34 -8.09
N VAL A 166 17.41 -3.27 -9.04
CA VAL A 166 18.52 -4.17 -9.41
C VAL A 166 19.02 -3.81 -10.82
N PRO A 167 20.34 -3.55 -11.02
CA PRO A 167 20.86 -3.30 -12.35
C PRO A 167 20.54 -4.44 -13.32
N GLY A 168 20.07 -4.12 -14.54
CA GLY A 168 19.79 -5.10 -15.58
C GLY A 168 18.59 -6.00 -15.34
N LYS A 169 17.70 -5.66 -14.44
CA LYS A 169 16.49 -6.45 -14.14
C LYS A 169 15.22 -5.64 -14.28
N SER A 170 14.19 -6.26 -14.82
CA SER A 170 12.85 -5.68 -14.98
C SER A 170 11.95 -5.87 -13.75
N TYR A 171 12.53 -6.09 -12.58
CA TYR A 171 11.82 -6.20 -11.31
C TYR A 171 12.51 -5.39 -10.22
N PHE A 172 11.79 -5.10 -9.17
CA PHE A 172 12.33 -4.59 -7.91
C PHE A 172 12.11 -5.61 -6.79
N LYS A 173 12.89 -5.50 -5.72
CA LYS A 173 12.71 -6.31 -4.51
C LYS A 173 12.03 -5.46 -3.44
N ALA A 174 11.13 -6.05 -2.67
CA ALA A 174 10.61 -5.49 -1.42
C ALA A 174 11.18 -6.29 -0.25
N GLU A 175 11.94 -5.62 0.61
CA GLU A 175 12.50 -6.19 1.83
C GLU A 175 11.76 -5.61 3.03
N VAL A 176 11.57 -6.41 4.07
CA VAL A 176 10.90 -5.97 5.30
C VAL A 176 11.79 -6.25 6.49
N GLN A 177 11.95 -5.25 7.34
CA GLN A 177 12.63 -5.41 8.62
C GLN A 177 11.72 -4.91 9.73
N VAL A 178 11.63 -5.72 10.79
CA VAL A 178 10.82 -5.42 11.95
C VAL A 178 11.62 -5.65 13.22
N TYR A 179 11.45 -4.74 14.16
CA TYR A 179 12.08 -4.79 15.46
C TYR A 179 11.04 -4.69 16.56
N ASN A 180 10.96 -5.71 17.40
CA ASN A 180 10.21 -5.62 18.65
C ASN A 180 11.06 -4.84 19.67
N ARG A 181 10.67 -3.59 19.93
CA ARG A 181 11.32 -2.70 20.89
C ARG A 181 10.72 -2.79 22.30
N THR A 182 9.82 -3.74 22.51
CA THR A 182 9.17 -3.97 23.80
C THR A 182 9.79 -5.18 24.53
N PRO A 183 9.69 -5.26 25.85
CA PRO A 183 10.21 -6.42 26.59
C PRO A 183 9.30 -7.66 26.50
N TYR A 184 8.17 -7.57 25.80
CA TYR A 184 7.17 -8.64 25.71
C TYR A 184 7.01 -9.11 24.27
N PRO A 185 6.60 -10.38 24.05
CA PRO A 185 6.15 -10.82 22.73
C PRO A 185 5.02 -9.93 22.22
N GLN A 186 5.08 -9.56 20.93
CA GLN A 186 4.08 -8.76 20.26
C GLN A 186 3.55 -9.51 19.03
N PRO A 187 2.24 -9.44 18.74
CA PRO A 187 1.72 -9.92 17.48
C PRO A 187 2.24 -9.05 16.34
N PHE A 188 2.53 -9.68 15.22
CA PHE A 188 3.03 -8.98 14.05
C PHE A 188 2.36 -9.50 12.78
N MET A 189 1.90 -8.57 11.97
CA MET A 189 1.46 -8.83 10.60
C MET A 189 2.07 -7.76 9.69
N TRP A 190 2.67 -8.21 8.59
CA TRP A 190 3.08 -7.32 7.53
C TRP A 190 2.34 -7.69 6.24
N TRP A 191 1.98 -6.68 5.45
CA TRP A 191 1.38 -6.88 4.16
C TRP A 191 1.54 -5.65 3.27
N ALA A 192 1.52 -5.89 1.97
CA ALA A 192 1.53 -4.87 0.95
C ALA A 192 0.15 -4.82 0.26
N ASN A 193 -0.34 -3.62 0.03
CA ASN A 193 -1.58 -3.37 -0.68
C ASN A 193 -1.25 -2.79 -2.06
N LEU A 194 -1.21 -3.66 -3.06
CA LEU A 194 -0.89 -3.31 -4.44
C LEU A 194 -2.16 -2.91 -5.19
N ALA A 195 -2.16 -1.73 -5.79
CA ALA A 195 -3.20 -1.30 -6.71
C ALA A 195 -2.85 -1.69 -8.14
N VAL A 196 -3.82 -2.24 -8.86
CA VAL A 196 -3.71 -2.59 -10.27
C VAL A 196 -4.89 -2.01 -11.05
N GLU A 197 -4.69 -1.74 -12.33
CA GLU A 197 -5.79 -1.37 -13.20
C GLU A 197 -6.67 -2.60 -13.46
N ILE A 198 -7.98 -2.45 -13.26
CA ILE A 198 -8.95 -3.52 -13.49
C ILE A 198 -9.82 -3.14 -14.68
N ASN A 199 -9.85 -4.02 -15.67
CA ASN A 199 -10.69 -3.94 -16.86
C ASN A 199 -11.21 -5.34 -17.22
N GLU A 200 -11.87 -5.48 -18.36
CA GLU A 200 -12.43 -6.77 -18.80
C GLU A 200 -11.35 -7.84 -19.06
N ASP A 201 -10.14 -7.41 -19.42
CA ASP A 201 -9.01 -8.30 -19.71
C ASP A 201 -8.18 -8.65 -18.49
N TYR A 202 -8.44 -8.02 -17.34
CA TYR A 202 -7.70 -8.27 -16.10
C TYR A 202 -7.86 -9.73 -15.64
N ARG A 203 -6.76 -10.37 -15.33
CA ARG A 203 -6.73 -11.72 -14.75
C ARG A 203 -5.78 -11.80 -13.58
N THR A 204 -6.27 -12.31 -12.46
CA THR A 204 -5.43 -12.76 -11.37
C THR A 204 -4.85 -14.12 -11.73
N VAL A 205 -3.54 -14.29 -11.53
CA VAL A 205 -2.85 -15.56 -11.74
C VAL A 205 -2.13 -15.93 -10.46
N PHE A 206 -2.39 -17.13 -9.96
CA PHE A 206 -1.69 -17.71 -8.83
C PHE A 206 -0.79 -18.86 -9.27
N PRO A 207 0.18 -19.30 -8.45
CA PRO A 207 0.90 -20.55 -8.68
C PRO A 207 -0.06 -21.72 -8.88
N PRO A 208 0.33 -22.76 -9.67
CA PRO A 208 -0.57 -23.86 -10.04
C PRO A 208 -1.11 -24.71 -8.90
N ASP A 209 -0.46 -24.65 -7.73
CA ASP A 209 -0.82 -25.37 -6.51
C ASP A 209 -1.76 -24.60 -5.59
N VAL A 210 -2.20 -23.40 -6.01
CA VAL A 210 -3.20 -22.62 -5.27
C VAL A 210 -4.59 -23.11 -5.63
N GLU A 211 -5.27 -23.73 -4.69
CA GLU A 211 -6.62 -24.26 -4.82
C GLU A 211 -7.69 -23.39 -4.15
N TRP A 212 -7.26 -22.49 -3.24
CA TRP A 212 -8.14 -21.68 -2.43
C TRP A 212 -7.66 -20.24 -2.35
N VAL A 213 -8.59 -19.30 -2.39
CA VAL A 213 -8.32 -17.86 -2.26
C VAL A 213 -9.27 -17.22 -1.25
N ASN A 214 -8.82 -16.12 -0.64
CA ASN A 214 -9.64 -15.33 0.26
C ASN A 214 -10.29 -14.15 -0.49
N ASP A 215 -11.61 -14.15 -0.60
CA ASP A 215 -12.35 -12.95 -0.97
C ASP A 215 -12.46 -12.02 0.25
N HIS A 216 -11.60 -11.02 0.29
CA HIS A 216 -11.52 -10.10 1.42
C HIS A 216 -12.81 -9.30 1.62
N ASP A 217 -13.49 -8.92 0.55
CA ASP A 217 -14.74 -8.16 0.61
C ASP A 217 -15.86 -8.97 1.27
N ARG A 218 -16.02 -10.22 0.86
CA ARG A 218 -17.06 -11.11 1.37
C ARG A 218 -16.66 -11.87 2.63
N ARG A 219 -15.38 -11.81 3.03
CA ARG A 219 -14.84 -12.60 4.15
C ARG A 219 -15.04 -14.11 3.93
N ALA A 220 -14.87 -14.56 2.71
CA ALA A 220 -15.06 -15.93 2.29
C ALA A 220 -13.78 -16.55 1.74
N ILE A 221 -13.59 -17.84 2.00
CA ILE A 221 -12.57 -18.65 1.34
C ILE A 221 -13.27 -19.36 0.18
N LEU A 222 -12.76 -19.14 -1.02
CA LEU A 222 -13.33 -19.61 -2.27
C LEU A 222 -12.43 -20.65 -2.94
N GLU A 223 -13.05 -21.67 -3.59
CA GLU A 223 -12.30 -22.52 -4.52
C GLU A 223 -11.75 -21.69 -5.68
N TRP A 224 -10.53 -21.99 -6.07
CA TRP A 224 -9.84 -21.30 -7.17
C TRP A 224 -9.57 -22.27 -8.30
N PRO A 225 -9.75 -21.87 -9.59
CA PRO A 225 -10.27 -20.58 -10.07
C PRO A 225 -11.79 -20.54 -10.26
N ILE A 226 -12.49 -21.64 -9.96
CA ILE A 226 -13.94 -21.76 -10.17
C ILE A 226 -14.63 -21.87 -8.82
N ALA A 227 -15.23 -20.78 -8.36
CA ALA A 227 -16.04 -20.78 -7.15
C ALA A 227 -17.44 -21.33 -7.41
N LYS A 228 -18.01 -22.07 -6.44
CA LYS A 228 -19.31 -22.74 -6.55
C LYS A 228 -20.17 -22.53 -5.31
N GLY A 229 -21.48 -22.56 -5.52
CA GLY A 229 -22.47 -22.52 -4.46
C GLY A 229 -22.60 -21.19 -3.75
N VAL A 230 -23.28 -21.19 -2.61
CA VAL A 230 -23.59 -19.99 -1.84
C VAL A 230 -22.63 -19.85 -0.66
N TYR A 231 -21.98 -18.70 -0.57
CA TYR A 231 -21.13 -18.35 0.57
C TYR A 231 -21.91 -17.42 1.51
N HIS A 232 -22.22 -17.93 2.70
CA HIS A 232 -22.96 -17.22 3.74
C HIS A 232 -22.00 -16.44 4.65
N THR A 233 -21.63 -15.28 4.21
CA THR A 233 -20.74 -14.36 4.96
C THR A 233 -21.47 -13.03 5.23
N ALA A 234 -20.76 -12.01 5.65
CA ALA A 234 -21.33 -10.68 5.84
C ALA A 234 -21.99 -10.11 4.57
N ARG A 235 -21.56 -10.57 3.41
CA ARG A 235 -22.14 -10.25 2.08
C ARG A 235 -22.33 -11.53 1.29
N PRO A 236 -23.42 -12.28 1.52
CA PRO A 236 -23.67 -13.53 0.81
C PRO A 236 -23.67 -13.34 -0.71
N PHE A 237 -23.14 -14.32 -1.41
CA PHE A 237 -23.12 -14.35 -2.86
C PHE A 237 -23.26 -15.79 -3.36
N ASP A 238 -24.05 -15.98 -4.41
CA ASP A 238 -24.25 -17.26 -5.06
C ASP A 238 -23.41 -17.35 -6.33
N PHE A 239 -22.39 -18.20 -6.33
CA PHE A 239 -21.56 -18.51 -7.48
C PHE A 239 -22.18 -19.58 -8.39
N GLY A 240 -23.38 -20.09 -8.05
CA GLY A 240 -24.10 -21.08 -8.82
C GLY A 240 -23.36 -22.40 -8.98
N LYS A 241 -23.44 -22.99 -10.18
CA LYS A 241 -22.78 -24.27 -10.50
C LYS A 241 -21.28 -24.16 -10.76
N GLY A 242 -20.78 -22.91 -10.92
CA GLY A 242 -19.38 -22.62 -11.15
C GLY A 242 -19.21 -21.27 -11.83
N THR A 243 -18.50 -20.35 -11.18
CA THR A 243 -18.17 -19.02 -11.68
C THR A 243 -16.67 -18.86 -11.73
N ASP A 244 -16.14 -18.45 -12.87
CA ASP A 244 -14.73 -18.10 -13.05
C ASP A 244 -14.44 -16.80 -12.26
N ILE A 245 -13.52 -16.88 -11.30
CA ILE A 245 -13.17 -15.76 -10.43
C ILE A 245 -11.78 -15.19 -10.71
N HIS A 246 -11.16 -15.47 -11.87
CA HIS A 246 -9.92 -14.81 -12.27
C HIS A 246 -10.04 -13.29 -12.30
N ASN A 247 -11.24 -12.79 -12.62
CA ASN A 247 -11.56 -11.36 -12.56
C ASN A 247 -12.75 -11.13 -11.62
N LEU A 248 -12.48 -11.11 -10.31
CA LEU A 248 -13.52 -10.87 -9.29
C LEU A 248 -14.25 -9.54 -9.45
N ALA A 249 -13.65 -8.54 -10.09
CA ALA A 249 -14.33 -7.27 -10.33
C ALA A 249 -15.51 -7.41 -11.28
N ASN A 250 -15.42 -8.31 -12.28
CA ASN A 250 -16.52 -8.59 -13.20
C ASN A 250 -17.59 -9.51 -12.62
N VAL A 251 -17.25 -10.22 -11.54
CA VAL A 251 -18.19 -11.10 -10.82
C VAL A 251 -18.94 -10.36 -9.72
N ARG A 252 -18.46 -9.20 -9.31
CA ARG A 252 -19.13 -8.36 -8.31
C ARG A 252 -20.32 -7.66 -8.93
N VAL A 253 -21.48 -8.19 -8.65
CA VAL A 253 -22.73 -7.49 -8.91
C VAL A 253 -22.88 -6.37 -7.89
N PRO A 254 -23.28 -5.16 -8.32
CA PRO A 254 -23.46 -4.01 -7.42
C PRO A 254 -24.51 -4.26 -6.34
#